data_965aae7f2020e9163312ac7f5671a5db
#
_entry.id   965aae7f2020e9163312ac7f5671a5db
#
_cell.length_a   1.000
_cell.length_b   1.000
_cell.length_c   1.000
_cell.angle_alpha   90.00
_cell.angle_beta   90.00
_cell.angle_gamma   90.00
#
_symmetry.space_group_name_H-M   'P 1'
#
loop_
_entity.id
_entity.type
_entity.pdbx_description
1 polymer ?
#
loop_
_entity_poly.entity_id
_entity_poly.type
_entity_poly.pdbx_seq_one_letter_code
_entity_poly.pdbx_strand_id
1 'polypeptide(L)'
;MNEKKFLSYFLKDKDFENNSLIISPTGSGKTHFIFSELIKKGRYLYLCDNENLKTVIEEKERTFSNRKVIEGFDDFSVEVMCYKEFGRKVRYDNEIVNKYETIVCDEIHNLIDYQTFNNDVELSHAIKELFKKYDGTKIIYFTATPYYLEVLEKDYPALNEILAVIDFSGNKDIQRYINKREAYINHLSQVQFQLDEYKQSFEYANLKCLIFTREISAMKSLEKMCKSRNLKPICIWSRNNLVIEMNLEQLRVRDYLLKNGALPEPYNVLIINRSLETGINIIDKDMNLAIVNTTNLTQQIQVRGRIRHDIDLLVVRTKEQKLPDIKIDLDEKYLNIELTKDEVEEIIVKLNLKNKKNQYVTVTKFREILEKHKYKVQTKRKTANYVKTTYYIVSEK
;
A
#
# COMPACT_ATOMS: atom_id res chain seq x y z
N MET A 1 19.72 17.97 16.58
CA MET A 1 18.60 17.07 16.25
C MET A 1 18.58 15.97 17.31
N ASN A 2 17.46 15.76 18.01
CA ASN A 2 17.38 14.65 18.95
C ASN A 2 17.53 13.32 18.20
N GLU A 3 18.36 12.43 18.76
CA GLU A 3 18.56 11.11 18.19
C GLU A 3 17.24 10.32 18.18
N LYS A 4 16.86 9.76 17.03
CA LYS A 4 15.65 8.95 16.91
C LYS A 4 15.81 7.65 17.67
N LYS A 5 14.77 7.24 18.38
CA LYS A 5 14.79 6.07 19.26
C LYS A 5 13.96 4.93 18.68
N PHE A 6 14.44 3.71 18.82
CA PHE A 6 13.70 2.51 18.44
C PHE A 6 12.57 2.19 19.42
N LEU A 7 11.62 1.37 18.98
CA LEU A 7 10.45 0.98 19.75
C LEU A 7 10.84 0.40 21.14
N SER A 8 11.93 -0.36 21.21
CA SER A 8 12.47 -0.93 22.45
C SER A 8 12.74 0.12 23.54
N TYR A 9 13.15 1.33 23.16
CA TYR A 9 13.37 2.41 24.13
C TYR A 9 12.08 2.82 24.86
N PHE A 10 10.94 2.82 24.14
CA PHE A 10 9.65 3.28 24.69
C PHE A 10 8.89 2.17 25.42
N LEU A 11 9.14 0.92 25.06
CA LEU A 11 8.40 -0.24 25.56
C LEU A 11 9.24 -1.16 26.45
N LYS A 12 10.51 -0.83 26.69
CA LYS A 12 11.36 -1.59 27.61
C LYS A 12 10.66 -1.69 28.99
N ASP A 13 10.66 -2.89 29.53
CA ASP A 13 10.07 -3.23 30.83
C ASP A 13 8.55 -2.95 30.96
N LYS A 14 7.86 -2.66 29.86
CA LYS A 14 6.40 -2.51 29.87
C LYS A 14 5.73 -3.88 29.93
N ASP A 15 4.86 -4.08 30.90
CA ASP A 15 3.92 -5.19 30.88
C ASP A 15 2.71 -4.83 29.99
N PHE A 16 2.30 -5.76 29.14
CA PHE A 16 1.20 -5.58 28.23
C PHE A 16 -0.05 -6.27 28.78
N GLU A 17 -1.15 -5.57 28.72
CA GLU A 17 -2.46 -6.17 28.93
C GLU A 17 -2.76 -7.17 27.81
N ASN A 18 -3.64 -8.12 28.11
CA ASN A 18 -4.11 -9.04 27.09
C ASN A 18 -4.81 -8.26 25.96
N ASN A 19 -4.63 -8.71 24.73
CA ASN A 19 -5.18 -8.07 23.52
C ASN A 19 -4.69 -6.62 23.31
N SER A 20 -3.42 -6.36 23.63
CA SER A 20 -2.78 -5.04 23.37
C SER A 20 -2.42 -4.89 21.89
N LEU A 21 -2.83 -3.77 21.29
CA LEU A 21 -2.42 -3.37 19.94
C LEU A 21 -1.33 -2.31 20.00
N ILE A 22 -0.20 -2.58 19.35
CA ILE A 22 0.92 -1.67 19.23
C ILE A 22 0.99 -1.15 17.80
N ILE A 23 0.68 0.13 17.63
CA ILE A 23 0.77 0.85 16.35
C ILE A 23 2.10 1.59 16.31
N SER A 24 2.97 1.22 15.37
CA SER A 24 4.26 1.89 15.24
C SER A 24 4.75 1.92 13.79
N PRO A 25 5.45 3.00 13.38
CA PRO A 25 5.89 3.17 12.00
C PRO A 25 6.71 1.99 11.47
N THR A 26 6.75 1.83 10.14
CA THR A 26 7.71 0.91 9.51
C THR A 26 9.13 1.35 9.83
N GLY A 27 10.01 0.39 10.13
CA GLY A 27 11.39 0.69 10.52
C GLY A 27 11.60 1.10 11.97
N SER A 28 10.56 1.18 12.79
CA SER A 28 10.66 1.50 14.24
C SER A 28 11.34 0.43 15.08
N GLY A 29 11.62 -0.76 14.51
CA GLY A 29 12.27 -1.86 15.22
C GLY A 29 11.30 -2.85 15.86
N LYS A 30 10.05 -3.00 15.37
CA LYS A 30 9.05 -3.97 15.89
C LYS A 30 9.64 -5.36 16.11
N THR A 31 10.16 -5.99 15.05
CA THR A 31 10.73 -7.34 15.13
C THR A 31 11.89 -7.42 16.11
N HIS A 32 12.76 -6.38 16.16
CA HIS A 32 13.83 -6.33 17.14
C HIS A 32 13.27 -6.29 18.57
N PHE A 33 12.30 -5.41 18.85
CA PHE A 33 11.64 -5.32 20.15
C PHE A 33 11.02 -6.65 20.57
N ILE A 34 10.32 -7.33 19.67
CA ILE A 34 9.68 -8.62 19.97
C ILE A 34 10.72 -9.63 20.45
N PHE A 35 11.81 -9.81 19.73
CA PHE A 35 12.83 -10.80 20.10
C PHE A 35 13.75 -10.37 21.23
N SER A 36 14.12 -9.07 21.34
CA SER A 36 15.06 -8.63 22.37
C SER A 36 14.42 -8.34 23.73
N GLU A 37 13.17 -7.85 23.74
CA GLU A 37 12.55 -7.32 24.95
C GLU A 37 11.25 -8.05 25.36
N LEU A 38 10.42 -8.46 24.37
CA LEU A 38 9.12 -9.05 24.66
C LEU A 38 9.24 -10.54 25.00
N ILE A 39 10.02 -11.31 24.22
CA ILE A 39 10.23 -12.74 24.44
C ILE A 39 11.28 -12.92 25.56
N LYS A 40 10.82 -13.23 26.76
CA LYS A 40 11.69 -13.43 27.92
C LYS A 40 11.64 -14.87 28.42
N LYS A 41 10.47 -15.32 28.88
CA LYS A 41 10.24 -16.62 29.49
C LYS A 41 8.89 -17.16 29.06
N GLY A 42 8.80 -18.49 28.86
CA GLY A 42 7.56 -19.17 28.54
C GLY A 42 7.41 -19.56 27.07
N ARG A 43 6.21 -19.97 26.67
CA ARG A 43 5.89 -20.47 25.33
C ARG A 43 5.24 -19.39 24.48
N TYR A 44 5.89 -19.06 23.37
CA TYR A 44 5.45 -18.03 22.45
C TYR A 44 5.02 -18.62 21.09
N LEU A 45 3.98 -18.04 20.52
CA LEU A 45 3.63 -18.22 19.11
C LEU A 45 3.82 -16.89 18.40
N TYR A 46 4.67 -16.89 17.36
CA TYR A 46 4.83 -15.74 16.47
C TYR A 46 4.04 -15.98 15.19
N LEU A 47 3.03 -15.14 14.95
CA LEU A 47 2.21 -15.19 13.75
C LEU A 47 2.65 -14.12 12.75
N CYS A 48 2.89 -14.55 11.52
CA CYS A 48 3.27 -13.70 10.41
C CYS A 48 2.37 -13.90 9.19
N ASP A 49 2.55 -13.02 8.22
CA ASP A 49 1.68 -12.92 7.05
C ASP A 49 1.83 -14.11 6.08
N ASN A 50 3.06 -14.44 5.69
CA ASN A 50 3.32 -15.42 4.62
C ASN A 50 4.61 -16.23 4.82
N GLU A 51 4.76 -17.29 4.00
CA GLU A 51 5.88 -18.22 4.07
C GLU A 51 7.27 -17.57 3.88
N ASN A 52 7.39 -16.54 3.04
CA ASN A 52 8.67 -15.85 2.87
C ASN A 52 9.07 -15.12 4.15
N LEU A 53 8.10 -14.46 4.79
CA LEU A 53 8.33 -13.78 6.06
C LEU A 53 8.59 -14.80 7.18
N LYS A 54 7.86 -15.91 7.19
CA LYS A 54 8.06 -17.01 8.13
C LYS A 54 9.52 -17.50 8.11
N THR A 55 10.07 -17.80 6.93
CA THR A 55 11.47 -18.24 6.78
C THR A 55 12.45 -17.21 7.36
N VAL A 56 12.24 -15.91 7.08
CA VAL A 56 13.09 -14.83 7.62
C VAL A 56 12.98 -14.74 9.14
N ILE A 57 11.79 -14.93 9.69
CA ILE A 57 11.56 -14.88 11.14
C ILE A 57 12.15 -16.12 11.83
N GLU A 58 12.03 -17.30 11.24
CA GLU A 58 12.65 -18.52 11.76
C GLU A 58 14.18 -18.44 11.82
N GLU A 59 14.83 -17.81 10.82
CA GLU A 59 16.27 -17.53 10.87
C GLU A 59 16.65 -16.57 12.00
N LYS A 60 15.85 -15.52 12.19
CA LYS A 60 16.05 -14.57 13.30
C LYS A 60 15.80 -15.23 14.65
N GLU A 61 14.76 -16.04 14.76
CA GLU A 61 14.44 -16.81 15.94
C GLU A 61 15.61 -17.71 16.33
N ARG A 62 16.15 -18.52 15.39
CA ARG A 62 17.32 -19.37 15.67
C ARG A 62 18.52 -18.55 16.16
N THR A 63 18.81 -17.42 15.52
CA THR A 63 19.91 -16.55 15.94
C THR A 63 19.69 -16.00 17.33
N PHE A 64 18.46 -15.58 17.64
CA PHE A 64 18.09 -15.08 18.94
C PHE A 64 18.15 -16.17 20.02
N SER A 65 17.56 -17.34 19.76
CA SER A 65 17.53 -18.47 20.70
C SER A 65 18.94 -18.96 21.03
N ASN A 66 19.82 -19.10 20.03
CA ASN A 66 21.22 -19.45 20.26
C ASN A 66 21.94 -18.42 21.16
N ARG A 67 21.69 -17.12 20.94
CA ARG A 67 22.26 -16.08 21.77
C ARG A 67 21.73 -16.13 23.21
N LYS A 68 20.44 -16.32 23.40
CA LYS A 68 19.80 -16.38 24.71
C LYS A 68 20.28 -17.61 25.52
N VAL A 69 20.44 -18.75 24.89
CA VAL A 69 21.03 -19.94 25.54
C VAL A 69 22.46 -19.67 26.01
N ILE A 70 23.28 -18.98 25.18
CA ILE A 70 24.64 -18.55 25.59
C ILE A 70 24.60 -17.59 26.79
N GLU A 71 23.58 -16.74 26.87
CA GLU A 71 23.35 -15.79 27.98
C GLU A 71 22.72 -16.48 29.21
N GLY A 72 22.45 -17.81 29.17
CA GLY A 72 21.88 -18.57 30.28
C GLY A 72 20.36 -18.54 30.40
N PHE A 73 19.66 -18.16 29.32
CA PHE A 73 18.20 -18.19 29.25
C PHE A 73 17.77 -19.41 28.42
N ASP A 74 17.29 -20.45 29.07
CA ASP A 74 16.87 -21.71 28.46
C ASP A 74 15.38 -22.06 28.68
N ASP A 75 14.64 -21.20 29.38
CA ASP A 75 13.25 -21.42 29.79
C ASP A 75 12.25 -20.67 28.86
N PHE A 76 12.47 -20.75 27.55
CA PHE A 76 11.54 -20.20 26.56
C PHE A 76 11.50 -21.05 25.29
N SER A 77 10.38 -20.97 24.57
CA SER A 77 10.25 -21.53 23.22
C SER A 77 9.41 -20.60 22.33
N VAL A 78 9.79 -20.51 21.05
CA VAL A 78 9.08 -19.71 20.05
C VAL A 78 8.72 -20.60 18.86
N GLU A 79 7.44 -20.73 18.60
CA GLU A 79 6.94 -21.36 17.37
C GLU A 79 6.55 -20.25 16.38
N VAL A 80 6.90 -20.40 15.10
CA VAL A 80 6.59 -19.44 14.05
C VAL A 80 5.59 -20.06 13.07
N MET A 81 4.46 -19.38 12.82
CA MET A 81 3.44 -19.82 11.86
C MET A 81 2.95 -18.68 11.01
N CYS A 82 2.45 -18.99 9.81
CA CYS A 82 1.62 -18.05 9.06
C CYS A 82 0.19 -18.03 9.62
N TYR A 83 -0.53 -16.92 9.50
CA TYR A 83 -1.93 -16.79 9.91
C TYR A 83 -2.82 -17.90 9.31
N LYS A 84 -2.59 -18.25 8.05
CA LYS A 84 -3.33 -19.33 7.39
C LYS A 84 -3.05 -20.71 8.00
N GLU A 85 -1.81 -20.99 8.33
CA GLU A 85 -1.41 -22.22 9.01
C GLU A 85 -2.06 -22.31 10.40
N PHE A 86 -2.01 -21.22 11.16
CA PHE A 86 -2.66 -21.11 12.45
C PHE A 86 -4.18 -21.36 12.35
N GLY A 87 -4.88 -20.69 11.43
CA GLY A 87 -6.32 -20.89 11.24
C GLY A 87 -6.70 -22.31 10.85
N ARG A 88 -5.84 -22.98 10.06
CA ARG A 88 -6.02 -24.41 9.77
C ARG A 88 -5.88 -25.26 11.04
N LYS A 89 -4.84 -25.03 11.87
CA LYS A 89 -4.64 -25.77 13.13
C LYS A 89 -5.81 -25.54 14.10
N VAL A 90 -6.27 -24.31 14.25
CA VAL A 90 -7.43 -23.95 15.08
C VAL A 90 -8.68 -24.74 14.69
N ARG A 91 -8.89 -24.95 13.40
CA ARG A 91 -10.06 -25.71 12.91
C ARG A 91 -10.12 -27.14 13.45
N TYR A 92 -8.97 -27.75 13.72
CA TYR A 92 -8.87 -29.11 14.20
C TYR A 92 -8.56 -29.25 15.70
N ASP A 93 -8.03 -28.19 16.31
CA ASP A 93 -7.63 -28.13 17.72
C ASP A 93 -8.01 -26.75 18.30
N ASN A 94 -9.20 -26.69 18.89
CA ASN A 94 -9.74 -25.47 19.50
C ASN A 94 -8.94 -25.00 20.72
N GLU A 95 -8.09 -25.86 21.29
CA GLU A 95 -7.28 -25.56 22.47
C GLU A 95 -5.87 -25.11 22.11
N ILE A 96 -5.54 -25.01 20.83
CA ILE A 96 -4.19 -24.67 20.38
C ILE A 96 -3.69 -23.33 20.98
N VAL A 97 -4.59 -22.36 21.17
CA VAL A 97 -4.28 -21.05 21.77
C VAL A 97 -3.73 -21.22 23.19
N ASN A 98 -4.31 -22.12 23.96
CA ASN A 98 -3.94 -22.39 25.35
C ASN A 98 -2.55 -23.06 25.52
N LYS A 99 -1.93 -23.49 24.41
CA LYS A 99 -0.57 -24.04 24.42
C LYS A 99 0.50 -22.96 24.61
N TYR A 100 0.14 -21.70 24.40
CA TYR A 100 1.06 -20.56 24.42
C TYR A 100 0.70 -19.59 25.54
N GLU A 101 1.70 -19.07 26.22
CA GLU A 101 1.52 -17.99 27.19
C GLU A 101 1.36 -16.64 26.51
N THR A 102 2.00 -16.49 25.35
CA THR A 102 1.87 -15.26 24.55
C THR A 102 1.82 -15.58 23.05
N ILE A 103 0.87 -14.98 22.35
CA ILE A 103 0.77 -14.99 20.91
C ILE A 103 1.08 -13.59 20.39
N VAL A 104 2.09 -13.49 19.55
CA VAL A 104 2.50 -12.23 18.88
C VAL A 104 1.97 -12.25 17.46
N CYS A 105 1.12 -11.27 17.12
CA CYS A 105 0.52 -11.11 15.80
C CYS A 105 1.21 -9.97 15.05
N ASP A 106 2.19 -10.28 14.20
CA ASP A 106 2.91 -9.26 13.43
C ASP A 106 2.14 -8.89 12.15
N GLU A 107 2.07 -7.59 11.87
CA GLU A 107 1.33 -7.01 10.72
C GLU A 107 -0.12 -7.52 10.65
N ILE A 108 -0.83 -7.46 11.79
CA ILE A 108 -2.20 -8.00 11.94
C ILE A 108 -3.20 -7.48 10.89
N HIS A 109 -2.97 -6.28 10.34
CA HIS A 109 -3.80 -5.73 9.28
C HIS A 109 -3.84 -6.62 8.02
N ASN A 110 -2.79 -7.40 7.73
CA ASN A 110 -2.76 -8.30 6.57
C ASN A 110 -3.74 -9.46 6.71
N LEU A 111 -3.90 -10.00 7.93
CA LEU A 111 -4.90 -11.03 8.19
C LEU A 111 -6.31 -10.57 7.78
N ILE A 112 -6.62 -9.30 8.05
CA ILE A 112 -7.90 -8.67 7.78
C ILE A 112 -8.06 -8.37 6.29
N ASP A 113 -7.04 -7.79 5.68
CA ASP A 113 -7.02 -7.45 4.26
C ASP A 113 -7.23 -8.71 3.39
N TYR A 114 -6.58 -9.81 3.73
CA TYR A 114 -6.75 -11.07 3.00
C TYR A 114 -8.13 -11.69 3.15
N GLN A 115 -8.75 -11.61 4.32
CA GLN A 115 -10.11 -12.11 4.51
C GLN A 115 -11.12 -11.34 3.67
N THR A 116 -11.02 -10.01 3.61
CA THR A 116 -11.95 -9.19 2.84
C THR A 116 -11.91 -9.47 1.33
N PHE A 117 -10.78 -9.99 0.83
CA PHE A 117 -10.63 -10.29 -0.60
C PHE A 117 -10.95 -11.74 -1.01
N ASN A 118 -10.74 -12.72 -0.14
CA ASN A 118 -10.71 -14.11 -0.57
C ASN A 118 -11.75 -15.02 0.12
N ASN A 119 -12.51 -14.54 1.12
CA ASN A 119 -13.38 -15.39 1.96
C ASN A 119 -12.67 -16.69 2.41
N ASP A 120 -11.38 -16.61 2.74
CA ASP A 120 -10.56 -17.75 3.10
C ASP A 120 -11.03 -18.30 4.46
N VAL A 121 -11.43 -19.57 4.47
CA VAL A 121 -12.01 -20.23 5.66
C VAL A 121 -10.99 -20.31 6.79
N GLU A 122 -9.73 -20.62 6.48
CA GLU A 122 -8.68 -20.72 7.49
C GLU A 122 -8.41 -19.35 8.13
N LEU A 123 -8.32 -18.30 7.33
CA LEU A 123 -8.12 -16.93 7.87
C LEU A 123 -9.33 -16.48 8.72
N SER A 124 -10.54 -16.89 8.34
CA SER A 124 -11.74 -16.61 9.15
C SER A 124 -11.67 -17.30 10.52
N HIS A 125 -11.16 -18.53 10.58
CA HIS A 125 -10.93 -19.22 11.86
C HIS A 125 -9.83 -18.51 12.68
N ALA A 126 -8.72 -18.10 12.05
CA ALA A 126 -7.67 -17.35 12.74
C ALA A 126 -8.20 -16.06 13.36
N ILE A 127 -9.00 -15.29 12.62
CA ILE A 127 -9.60 -14.04 13.12
C ILE A 127 -10.49 -14.33 14.34
N LYS A 128 -11.40 -15.29 14.22
CA LYS A 128 -12.32 -15.63 15.31
C LYS A 128 -11.62 -15.99 16.61
N GLU A 129 -10.48 -16.70 16.51
CA GLU A 129 -9.73 -17.09 17.70
C GLU A 129 -8.83 -15.97 18.21
N LEU A 130 -8.12 -15.27 17.33
CA LEU A 130 -7.17 -14.23 17.77
C LEU A 130 -7.84 -13.03 18.43
N PHE A 131 -9.10 -12.74 18.13
CA PHE A 131 -9.82 -11.63 18.76
C PHE A 131 -10.72 -12.04 19.93
N LYS A 132 -10.58 -13.27 20.45
CA LYS A 132 -11.18 -13.67 21.72
C LYS A 132 -10.32 -13.26 22.90
N LYS A 133 -10.92 -13.18 24.07
CA LYS A 133 -10.21 -13.03 25.33
C LYS A 133 -9.95 -14.41 25.93
N TYR A 134 -8.71 -14.67 26.31
CA TYR A 134 -8.30 -15.92 26.93
C TYR A 134 -7.78 -15.67 28.34
N ASP A 135 -8.12 -16.59 29.26
CA ASP A 135 -7.51 -16.62 30.59
C ASP A 135 -6.19 -17.41 30.48
N GLY A 136 -5.07 -16.74 30.77
CA GLY A 136 -3.75 -17.35 30.76
C GLY A 136 -2.94 -17.23 29.46
N THR A 137 -3.54 -16.79 28.34
CA THR A 137 -2.81 -16.49 27.10
C THR A 137 -2.91 -15.01 26.77
N LYS A 138 -1.77 -14.33 26.64
CA LYS A 138 -1.71 -12.94 26.15
C LYS A 138 -1.66 -12.91 24.64
N ILE A 139 -2.44 -12.06 24.00
CA ILE A 139 -2.35 -11.81 22.56
C ILE A 139 -1.90 -10.36 22.36
N ILE A 140 -0.82 -10.18 21.61
CA ILE A 140 -0.21 -8.86 21.37
C ILE A 140 -0.13 -8.63 19.85
N TYR A 141 -0.77 -7.57 19.38
CA TYR A 141 -0.85 -7.24 17.96
C TYR A 141 0.11 -6.11 17.61
N PHE A 142 0.77 -6.22 16.47
CA PHE A 142 1.63 -5.20 15.91
C PHE A 142 1.16 -4.81 14.52
N THR A 143 1.15 -3.50 14.24
CA THR A 143 0.90 -2.97 12.90
C THR A 143 1.55 -1.60 12.69
N ALA A 144 1.87 -1.28 11.45
CA ALA A 144 2.19 0.08 11.04
C ALA A 144 0.99 0.80 10.41
N THR A 145 -0.09 0.07 10.11
CA THR A 145 -1.23 0.55 9.33
C THR A 145 -2.55 0.08 9.94
N PRO A 146 -3.09 0.80 10.93
CA PRO A 146 -4.29 0.39 11.67
C PRO A 146 -5.61 0.55 10.89
N TYR A 147 -5.60 1.10 9.69
CA TYR A 147 -6.80 1.50 8.94
C TYR A 147 -7.83 0.38 8.71
N TYR A 148 -7.38 -0.87 8.63
CA TYR A 148 -8.29 -2.01 8.47
C TYR A 148 -8.96 -2.43 9.78
N LEU A 149 -8.40 -2.04 10.93
CA LEU A 149 -9.02 -2.33 12.21
C LEU A 149 -10.34 -1.59 12.37
N GLU A 150 -10.44 -0.36 11.84
CA GLU A 150 -11.69 0.41 11.80
C GLU A 150 -12.81 -0.30 10.99
N VAL A 151 -12.44 -1.11 10.00
CA VAL A 151 -13.41 -1.92 9.23
C VAL A 151 -13.90 -3.09 10.07
N LEU A 152 -13.00 -3.73 10.82
CA LEU A 152 -13.36 -4.83 11.72
C LEU A 152 -14.24 -4.41 12.89
N GLU A 153 -14.07 -3.20 13.40
CA GLU A 153 -14.95 -2.67 14.46
C GLU A 153 -16.43 -2.71 14.07
N LYS A 154 -16.73 -2.56 12.78
CA LYS A 154 -18.10 -2.67 12.25
C LYS A 154 -18.62 -4.09 12.22
N ASP A 155 -17.76 -5.06 11.88
CA ASP A 155 -18.12 -6.45 11.74
C ASP A 155 -17.96 -7.23 13.07
N TYR A 156 -17.11 -6.74 13.95
CA TYR A 156 -16.78 -7.29 15.27
C TYR A 156 -16.77 -6.19 16.34
N PRO A 157 -17.94 -5.66 16.78
CA PRO A 157 -18.02 -4.56 17.74
C PRO A 157 -17.26 -4.78 19.06
N ALA A 158 -17.13 -6.05 19.48
CA ALA A 158 -16.39 -6.41 20.69
C ALA A 158 -14.88 -6.13 20.63
N LEU A 159 -14.32 -5.79 19.46
CA LEU A 159 -12.90 -5.45 19.33
C LEU A 159 -12.50 -4.22 20.13
N ASN A 160 -13.37 -3.18 20.18
CA ASN A 160 -13.10 -1.96 20.94
C ASN A 160 -12.98 -2.22 22.45
N GLU A 161 -13.66 -3.25 22.95
CA GLU A 161 -13.61 -3.63 24.37
C GLU A 161 -12.40 -4.50 24.72
N ILE A 162 -11.80 -5.13 23.69
CA ILE A 162 -10.71 -6.10 23.86
C ILE A 162 -9.33 -5.45 23.73
N LEU A 163 -9.18 -4.42 22.91
CA LEU A 163 -7.87 -3.86 22.55
C LEU A 163 -7.45 -2.68 23.42
N ALA A 164 -6.37 -2.89 24.19
CA ALA A 164 -5.59 -1.79 24.74
C ALA A 164 -4.67 -1.23 23.64
N VAL A 165 -4.88 0.00 23.19
CA VAL A 165 -4.14 0.59 22.05
C VAL A 165 -2.96 1.43 22.55
N ILE A 166 -1.76 1.12 22.03
CA ILE A 166 -0.54 1.90 22.27
C ILE A 166 -0.07 2.44 20.91
N ASP A 167 -0.33 3.71 20.66
CA ASP A 167 -0.09 4.33 19.35
C ASP A 167 1.13 5.25 19.36
N PHE A 168 2.12 4.89 18.53
CA PHE A 168 3.32 5.68 18.25
C PHE A 168 3.30 6.38 16.88
N SER A 169 2.21 6.33 16.14
CA SER A 169 2.14 6.92 14.79
C SER A 169 2.46 8.42 14.80
N GLY A 170 1.98 9.15 15.80
CA GLY A 170 2.23 10.58 16.02
C GLY A 170 3.52 10.91 16.78
N ASN A 171 4.23 9.91 17.33
CA ASN A 171 5.42 10.17 18.13
C ASN A 171 6.60 10.64 17.24
N LYS A 172 7.10 11.87 17.48
CA LYS A 172 8.16 12.48 16.68
C LYS A 172 9.55 11.90 16.99
N ASP A 173 9.74 11.27 18.12
CA ASP A 173 11.04 10.75 18.57
C ASP A 173 11.27 9.30 18.14
N ILE A 174 10.23 8.59 17.72
CA ILE A 174 10.37 7.21 17.25
C ILE A 174 11.08 7.14 15.90
N GLN A 175 11.93 6.14 15.74
CA GLN A 175 12.63 5.87 14.49
C GLN A 175 11.64 5.60 13.35
N ARG A 176 11.83 6.32 12.25
CA ARG A 176 11.11 6.13 10.98
C ARG A 176 11.99 6.57 9.83
N TYR A 177 11.77 5.99 8.66
CA TYR A 177 12.47 6.41 7.45
C TYR A 177 11.74 7.60 6.80
N ILE A 178 12.51 8.59 6.34
CA ILE A 178 12.02 9.86 5.82
C ILE A 178 12.05 9.85 4.28
N ASN A 179 11.09 10.50 3.66
CA ASN A 179 11.12 10.90 2.27
C ASN A 179 11.51 12.37 2.23
N LYS A 180 12.64 12.72 1.58
CA LYS A 180 13.04 14.13 1.47
C LYS A 180 12.02 14.94 0.67
N ARG A 181 11.43 14.33 -0.37
CA ARG A 181 10.36 14.89 -1.18
C ARG A 181 9.26 13.85 -1.41
N GLU A 182 8.04 14.33 -1.63
CA GLU A 182 6.91 13.53 -2.07
C GLU A 182 6.28 14.13 -3.31
N ALA A 183 5.89 13.29 -4.26
CA ALA A 183 5.17 13.68 -5.46
C ALA A 183 3.95 12.79 -5.67
N TYR A 184 2.99 13.27 -6.42
CA TYR A 184 1.72 12.61 -6.62
C TYR A 184 1.45 12.37 -8.10
N ILE A 185 0.97 11.17 -8.44
CA ILE A 185 0.51 10.81 -9.76
C ILE A 185 -0.95 10.35 -9.68
N ASN A 186 -1.73 10.57 -10.70
CA ASN A 186 -3.09 10.05 -10.80
C ASN A 186 -3.23 8.99 -11.91
N HIS A 187 -2.25 8.88 -12.80
CA HIS A 187 -2.22 7.91 -13.88
C HIS A 187 -0.83 7.32 -14.09
N LEU A 188 -0.77 6.03 -14.49
CA LEU A 188 0.48 5.29 -14.69
C LEU A 188 1.42 5.96 -15.70
N SER A 189 0.89 6.59 -16.75
CA SER A 189 1.71 7.28 -17.76
C SER A 189 2.54 8.44 -17.19
N GLN A 190 2.15 8.98 -16.02
CA GLN A 190 2.90 10.07 -15.39
C GLN A 190 4.21 9.60 -14.74
N VAL A 191 4.38 8.29 -14.53
CA VAL A 191 5.65 7.71 -14.05
C VAL A 191 6.82 8.10 -14.95
N GLN A 192 6.58 8.21 -16.26
CA GLN A 192 7.61 8.61 -17.24
C GLN A 192 8.25 9.97 -16.88
N PHE A 193 7.47 10.95 -16.45
CA PHE A 193 8.00 12.29 -16.11
C PHE A 193 8.93 12.23 -14.92
N GLN A 194 8.63 11.37 -13.95
CA GLN A 194 9.50 11.17 -12.78
C GLN A 194 10.82 10.48 -13.18
N LEU A 195 10.76 9.49 -14.06
CA LEU A 195 11.97 8.83 -14.56
C LEU A 195 12.82 9.78 -15.42
N ASP A 196 12.19 10.63 -16.23
CA ASP A 196 12.88 11.62 -17.07
C ASP A 196 13.56 12.70 -16.19
N GLU A 197 12.93 13.16 -15.11
CA GLU A 197 13.52 14.11 -14.15
C GLU A 197 14.82 13.56 -13.52
N TYR A 198 14.88 12.26 -13.24
CA TYR A 198 16.02 11.62 -12.60
C TYR A 198 17.00 10.95 -13.57
N LYS A 199 16.84 11.18 -14.88
CA LYS A 199 17.67 10.52 -15.90
C LYS A 199 19.17 10.64 -15.65
N GLN A 200 19.66 11.84 -15.36
CA GLN A 200 21.06 12.10 -15.07
C GLN A 200 21.54 11.36 -13.80
N SER A 201 20.69 11.26 -12.78
CA SER A 201 21.03 10.53 -11.56
C SER A 201 21.17 9.03 -11.80
N PHE A 202 20.36 8.45 -12.70
CA PHE A 202 20.53 7.06 -13.13
C PHE A 202 21.84 6.82 -13.89
N GLU A 203 22.26 7.81 -14.70
CA GLU A 203 23.46 7.68 -15.54
C GLU A 203 24.76 7.92 -14.75
N TYR A 204 24.77 8.88 -13.83
CA TYR A 204 26.00 9.39 -13.20
C TYR A 204 26.10 9.14 -11.69
N ALA A 205 24.99 8.87 -11.01
CA ALA A 205 24.95 8.70 -9.56
C ALA A 205 24.53 7.32 -9.08
N ASN A 206 24.52 6.31 -9.97
CA ASN A 206 24.10 4.93 -9.69
C ASN A 206 22.70 4.84 -9.03
N LEU A 207 21.83 5.82 -9.27
CA LEU A 207 20.49 5.84 -8.69
C LEU A 207 19.72 4.56 -9.06
N LYS A 208 19.10 3.94 -8.07
CA LYS A 208 18.17 2.84 -8.27
C LYS A 208 16.76 3.25 -7.88
N CYS A 209 15.77 2.66 -8.55
CA CYS A 209 14.34 2.97 -8.35
C CYS A 209 13.55 1.70 -8.04
N LEU A 210 12.71 1.78 -7.01
CA LEU A 210 11.66 0.80 -6.75
C LEU A 210 10.34 1.28 -7.36
N ILE A 211 9.72 0.47 -8.21
CA ILE A 211 8.37 0.72 -8.74
C ILE A 211 7.44 -0.39 -8.28
N PHE A 212 6.36 -0.03 -7.62
CA PHE A 212 5.31 -0.95 -7.24
C PHE A 212 4.08 -0.76 -8.11
N THR A 213 3.50 -1.87 -8.58
CA THR A 213 2.17 -1.90 -9.22
C THR A 213 1.49 -3.23 -8.97
N ARG A 214 0.16 -3.27 -8.98
CA ARG A 214 -0.60 -4.47 -8.59
C ARG A 214 -0.58 -5.56 -9.65
N GLU A 215 -0.63 -5.20 -10.93
CA GLU A 215 -0.86 -6.11 -12.05
C GLU A 215 0.42 -6.37 -12.86
N ILE A 216 0.63 -7.61 -13.28
CA ILE A 216 1.77 -8.01 -14.10
C ILE A 216 1.73 -7.34 -15.48
N SER A 217 0.54 -7.09 -16.03
CA SER A 217 0.37 -6.33 -17.28
C SER A 217 0.92 -4.90 -17.16
N ALA A 218 0.64 -4.23 -16.04
CA ALA A 218 1.19 -2.91 -15.74
C ALA A 218 2.72 -2.96 -15.52
N MET A 219 3.24 -4.02 -14.86
CA MET A 219 4.69 -4.23 -14.70
C MET A 219 5.38 -4.31 -16.07
N LYS A 220 4.84 -5.11 -17.01
CA LYS A 220 5.39 -5.23 -18.37
C LYS A 220 5.34 -3.92 -19.16
N SER A 221 4.30 -3.11 -18.95
CA SER A 221 4.19 -1.77 -19.56
C SER A 221 5.25 -0.82 -19.01
N LEU A 222 5.45 -0.84 -17.70
CA LEU A 222 6.50 -0.06 -17.02
C LEU A 222 7.91 -0.53 -17.45
N GLU A 223 8.12 -1.82 -17.59
CA GLU A 223 9.38 -2.38 -18.09
C GLU A 223 9.72 -1.83 -19.49
N LYS A 224 8.76 -1.83 -20.41
CA LYS A 224 8.95 -1.25 -21.75
C LYS A 224 9.25 0.25 -21.67
N MET A 225 8.54 0.98 -20.81
CA MET A 225 8.75 2.41 -20.58
C MET A 225 10.17 2.69 -20.03
N CYS A 226 10.67 1.88 -19.11
CA CYS A 226 12.03 2.02 -18.58
C CYS A 226 13.08 1.71 -19.67
N LYS A 227 12.91 0.62 -20.42
CA LYS A 227 13.82 0.23 -21.51
C LYS A 227 13.93 1.30 -22.61
N SER A 228 12.82 1.97 -22.97
CA SER A 228 12.83 3.07 -23.94
C SER A 228 13.61 4.30 -23.46
N ARG A 229 13.99 4.36 -22.19
CA ARG A 229 14.80 5.40 -21.54
C ARG A 229 16.21 4.96 -21.21
N ASN A 230 16.68 3.83 -21.79
CA ASN A 230 17.97 3.20 -21.52
C ASN A 230 18.15 2.79 -20.04
N LEU A 231 17.06 2.67 -19.27
CA LEU A 231 17.11 2.09 -17.93
C LEU A 231 17.12 0.56 -18.02
N LYS A 232 17.65 -0.07 -16.98
CA LYS A 232 17.79 -1.53 -16.88
C LYS A 232 16.78 -2.10 -15.86
N PRO A 233 15.50 -2.27 -16.24
CA PRO A 233 14.47 -2.77 -15.34
C PRO A 233 14.51 -4.28 -15.20
N ILE A 234 14.09 -4.75 -14.02
CA ILE A 234 13.73 -6.15 -13.77
C ILE A 234 12.36 -6.20 -13.06
N CYS A 235 11.48 -7.08 -13.55
CA CYS A 235 10.18 -7.32 -12.97
C CYS A 235 10.20 -8.58 -12.11
N ILE A 236 9.82 -8.50 -10.85
CA ILE A 236 9.75 -9.64 -9.93
C ILE A 236 8.34 -9.76 -9.34
N TRP A 237 7.75 -10.97 -9.42
CA TRP A 237 6.43 -11.27 -8.84
C TRP A 237 6.45 -12.58 -8.05
N SER A 238 5.30 -13.21 -7.80
CA SER A 238 5.23 -14.46 -7.04
C SER A 238 5.89 -15.62 -7.77
N ARG A 239 6.74 -16.39 -7.08
CA ARG A 239 7.27 -17.65 -7.58
C ARG A 239 6.18 -18.67 -7.88
N ASN A 240 5.06 -18.60 -7.15
CA ASN A 240 3.94 -19.55 -7.24
C ASN A 240 2.87 -19.10 -8.27
N ASN A 241 3.18 -18.13 -9.12
CA ASN A 241 2.26 -17.72 -10.20
C ASN A 241 2.32 -18.75 -11.35
N LEU A 242 1.32 -19.63 -11.40
CA LEU A 242 1.25 -20.70 -12.40
C LEU A 242 0.78 -20.22 -13.79
N VAL A 243 0.27 -19.00 -13.89
CA VAL A 243 -0.20 -18.44 -15.17
C VAL A 243 0.91 -17.71 -15.93
N ILE A 244 1.75 -16.99 -15.20
CA ILE A 244 2.88 -16.26 -15.75
C ILE A 244 4.10 -16.54 -14.87
N GLU A 245 4.88 -17.53 -15.28
CA GLU A 245 6.10 -17.92 -14.57
C GLU A 245 7.21 -16.88 -14.76
N MET A 246 8.05 -16.73 -13.73
CA MET A 246 9.28 -15.98 -13.83
C MET A 246 10.34 -16.81 -14.58
N ASN A 247 11.13 -16.15 -15.43
CA ASN A 247 12.28 -16.78 -16.04
C ASN A 247 13.45 -16.99 -15.04
N LEU A 248 14.48 -17.73 -15.45
CA LEU A 248 15.63 -18.05 -14.60
C LEU A 248 16.36 -16.80 -14.07
N GLU A 249 16.48 -15.75 -14.89
CA GLU A 249 17.13 -14.50 -14.48
C GLU A 249 16.32 -13.76 -13.41
N GLN A 250 15.00 -13.69 -13.56
CA GLN A 250 14.10 -13.11 -12.55
C GLN A 250 14.18 -13.88 -11.22
N LEU A 251 14.24 -15.20 -11.27
CA LEU A 251 14.41 -16.05 -10.07
C LEU A 251 15.77 -15.79 -9.39
N ARG A 252 16.86 -15.71 -10.14
CA ARG A 252 18.19 -15.38 -9.61
C ARG A 252 18.22 -14.02 -8.94
N VAL A 253 17.68 -12.99 -9.60
CA VAL A 253 17.62 -11.64 -9.04
C VAL A 253 16.74 -11.59 -7.79
N ARG A 254 15.61 -12.28 -7.80
CA ARG A 254 14.75 -12.40 -6.63
C ARG A 254 15.47 -13.01 -5.43
N ASP A 255 16.15 -14.14 -5.63
CA ASP A 255 16.85 -14.83 -4.56
C ASP A 255 18.05 -14.00 -4.06
N TYR A 256 18.76 -13.32 -4.95
CA TYR A 256 19.80 -12.36 -4.58
C TYR A 256 19.26 -11.21 -3.74
N LEU A 257 18.12 -10.61 -4.14
CA LEU A 257 17.46 -9.52 -3.44
C LEU A 257 17.00 -9.94 -2.03
N LEU A 258 16.42 -11.13 -1.89
CA LEU A 258 15.98 -11.67 -0.60
C LEU A 258 17.16 -11.91 0.35
N LYS A 259 18.27 -12.39 -0.18
CA LYS A 259 19.47 -12.69 0.62
C LYS A 259 20.27 -11.45 0.99
N ASN A 260 20.47 -10.52 0.04
CA ASN A 260 21.40 -9.41 0.19
C ASN A 260 20.71 -8.07 0.46
N GLY A 261 19.40 -7.96 0.27
CA GLY A 261 18.66 -6.70 0.40
C GLY A 261 19.07 -5.63 -0.62
N ALA A 262 19.71 -6.03 -1.73
CA ALA A 262 20.21 -5.13 -2.76
C ALA A 262 19.81 -5.59 -4.15
N LEU A 263 19.62 -4.63 -5.06
CA LEU A 263 19.39 -4.92 -6.47
C LEU A 263 20.74 -5.17 -7.17
N PRO A 264 20.96 -6.38 -7.75
CA PRO A 264 22.23 -6.68 -8.38
C PRO A 264 22.43 -5.91 -9.70
N GLU A 265 23.67 -5.69 -10.07
CA GLU A 265 24.02 -5.20 -11.40
C GLU A 265 23.64 -6.24 -12.48
N PRO A 266 23.23 -5.80 -13.67
CA PRO A 266 23.24 -4.40 -14.16
C PRO A 266 21.96 -3.62 -13.90
N TYR A 267 21.04 -4.09 -13.06
CA TYR A 267 19.70 -3.51 -12.90
C TYR A 267 19.72 -2.25 -12.05
N ASN A 268 18.99 -1.22 -12.51
CA ASN A 268 18.77 0.03 -11.78
C ASN A 268 17.28 0.34 -11.52
N VAL A 269 16.35 -0.47 -12.03
CA VAL A 269 14.92 -0.34 -11.74
C VAL A 269 14.34 -1.69 -11.33
N LEU A 270 13.86 -1.79 -10.10
CA LEU A 270 13.15 -2.95 -9.56
C LEU A 270 11.64 -2.70 -9.65
N ILE A 271 10.93 -3.52 -10.41
CA ILE A 271 9.47 -3.45 -10.53
C ILE A 271 8.86 -4.64 -9.82
N ILE A 272 8.04 -4.40 -8.79
CA ILE A 272 7.42 -5.44 -7.95
C ILE A 272 5.90 -5.31 -7.90
N ASN A 273 5.26 -6.38 -7.48
CA ASN A 273 3.83 -6.39 -7.14
C ASN A 273 3.58 -6.85 -5.69
N ARG A 274 2.32 -7.04 -5.34
CA ARG A 274 1.90 -7.38 -3.98
C ARG A 274 2.61 -8.61 -3.39
N SER A 275 3.03 -9.57 -4.20
CA SER A 275 3.68 -10.79 -3.71
C SER A 275 5.04 -10.54 -3.03
N LEU A 276 5.66 -9.40 -3.29
CA LEU A 276 6.90 -8.97 -2.66
C LEU A 276 6.72 -7.73 -1.75
N GLU A 277 5.49 -7.28 -1.60
CA GLU A 277 5.15 -6.20 -0.66
C GLU A 277 5.53 -6.58 0.78
N THR A 278 5.47 -7.87 1.11
CA THR A 278 5.92 -8.43 2.38
C THR A 278 7.13 -9.35 2.17
N GLY A 279 8.06 -9.33 3.12
CA GLY A 279 9.20 -10.27 3.14
C GLY A 279 10.51 -9.78 2.55
N ILE A 280 10.56 -8.66 1.81
CA ILE A 280 11.84 -8.07 1.38
C ILE A 280 12.27 -6.91 2.26
N ASN A 281 13.57 -6.76 2.45
CA ASN A 281 14.18 -5.61 3.09
C ASN A 281 15.26 -5.06 2.15
N ILE A 282 15.05 -3.87 1.61
CA ILE A 282 15.98 -3.21 0.70
C ILE A 282 16.87 -2.30 1.54
N ILE A 283 18.14 -2.68 1.68
CA ILE A 283 19.17 -1.92 2.38
C ILE A 283 20.13 -1.23 1.40
N ASP A 284 19.94 -1.44 0.11
CA ASP A 284 20.70 -0.84 -0.99
C ASP A 284 20.60 0.69 -0.96
N LYS A 285 21.70 1.36 -0.61
CA LYS A 285 21.74 2.83 -0.44
C LYS A 285 21.51 3.61 -1.73
N ASP A 286 21.67 2.97 -2.88
CA ASP A 286 21.42 3.59 -4.18
C ASP A 286 19.91 3.62 -4.52
N MET A 287 19.06 2.86 -3.78
CA MET A 287 17.60 2.83 -3.94
C MET A 287 16.94 4.08 -3.35
N ASN A 288 17.12 5.22 -3.97
CA ASN A 288 16.68 6.53 -3.45
C ASN A 288 15.39 7.09 -4.08
N LEU A 289 14.81 6.36 -5.04
CA LEU A 289 13.53 6.70 -5.67
C LEU A 289 12.54 5.54 -5.47
N ALA A 290 11.34 5.84 -5.00
CA ALA A 290 10.24 4.89 -4.91
C ALA A 290 8.99 5.43 -5.60
N ILE A 291 8.38 4.64 -6.48
CA ILE A 291 7.16 4.96 -7.19
C ILE A 291 6.10 3.91 -6.85
N VAL A 292 5.06 4.31 -6.15
CA VAL A 292 4.04 3.39 -5.63
C VAL A 292 2.72 3.64 -6.35
N ASN A 293 2.46 2.86 -7.41
CA ASN A 293 1.29 3.00 -8.27
C ASN A 293 0.08 2.23 -7.69
N THR A 294 -0.38 2.64 -6.53
CA THR A 294 -1.63 2.21 -5.90
C THR A 294 -2.26 3.36 -5.12
N THR A 295 -3.57 3.40 -5.05
CA THR A 295 -4.32 4.36 -4.22
C THR A 295 -4.61 3.83 -2.81
N ASN A 296 -4.20 2.60 -2.52
CA ASN A 296 -4.33 2.00 -1.21
C ASN A 296 -3.21 2.50 -0.30
N LEU A 297 -3.58 3.27 0.73
CA LEU A 297 -2.65 3.90 1.66
C LEU A 297 -1.80 2.88 2.43
N THR A 298 -2.39 1.76 2.84
CA THR A 298 -1.66 0.67 3.50
C THR A 298 -0.55 0.14 2.62
N GLN A 299 -0.84 -0.16 1.35
CA GLN A 299 0.17 -0.61 0.40
C GLN A 299 1.25 0.45 0.16
N GLN A 300 0.89 1.73 0.09
CA GLN A 300 1.88 2.81 -0.03
C GLN A 300 2.86 2.81 1.13
N ILE A 301 2.37 2.70 2.36
CA ILE A 301 3.18 2.66 3.57
C ILE A 301 4.05 1.39 3.60
N GLN A 302 3.46 0.24 3.29
CA GLN A 302 4.16 -1.05 3.32
C GLN A 302 5.29 -1.11 2.29
N VAL A 303 5.01 -0.73 1.05
CA VAL A 303 6.01 -0.72 -0.03
C VAL A 303 7.15 0.25 0.29
N ARG A 304 6.83 1.47 0.74
CA ARG A 304 7.85 2.45 1.16
C ARG A 304 8.70 1.89 2.31
N GLY A 305 8.07 1.22 3.26
CA GLY A 305 8.73 0.59 4.40
C GLY A 305 9.71 -0.52 4.03
N ARG A 306 9.69 -1.06 2.81
CA ARG A 306 10.68 -2.05 2.35
C ARG A 306 12.06 -1.45 2.14
N ILE A 307 12.15 -0.17 1.80
CA ILE A 307 13.45 0.53 1.73
C ILE A 307 13.83 0.99 3.15
N ARG A 308 14.91 0.42 3.66
CA ARG A 308 15.34 0.54 5.06
C ARG A 308 16.31 1.70 5.32
N HIS A 309 16.09 2.81 4.61
CA HIS A 309 16.81 4.08 4.79
C HIS A 309 15.94 5.24 4.27
N ASP A 310 16.39 6.46 4.49
CA ASP A 310 15.78 7.65 3.94
C ASP A 310 15.97 7.71 2.42
N ILE A 311 14.94 8.18 1.69
CA ILE A 311 15.00 8.29 0.23
C ILE A 311 14.80 9.73 -0.22
N ASP A 312 15.28 10.02 -1.44
CA ASP A 312 15.17 11.36 -2.01
C ASP A 312 13.74 11.68 -2.44
N LEU A 313 13.05 10.73 -3.09
CA LEU A 313 11.70 10.95 -3.58
C LEU A 313 10.81 9.72 -3.41
N LEU A 314 9.64 9.94 -2.82
CA LEU A 314 8.50 9.03 -2.86
C LEU A 314 7.44 9.57 -3.80
N VAL A 315 7.07 8.81 -4.82
CA VAL A 315 5.94 9.11 -5.71
C VAL A 315 4.79 8.17 -5.40
N VAL A 316 3.64 8.70 -5.04
CA VAL A 316 2.45 7.90 -4.72
C VAL A 316 1.29 8.23 -5.65
N ARG A 317 0.50 7.21 -5.97
CA ARG A 317 -0.73 7.40 -6.72
C ARG A 317 -1.83 7.88 -5.79
N THR A 318 -2.46 8.99 -6.15
CA THR A 318 -3.68 9.47 -5.51
C THR A 318 -4.91 9.03 -6.29
N LYS A 319 -6.05 8.93 -5.60
CA LYS A 319 -7.34 8.85 -6.29
C LYS A 319 -7.46 10.10 -7.17
N GLU A 320 -7.96 9.94 -8.40
CA GLU A 320 -8.35 11.13 -9.16
C GLU A 320 -9.26 11.94 -8.25
N GLN A 321 -8.83 13.14 -7.90
CA GLN A 321 -9.77 14.08 -7.33
C GLN A 321 -10.86 14.23 -8.40
N LYS A 322 -12.08 13.78 -8.09
CA LYS A 322 -13.23 14.31 -8.81
C LYS A 322 -13.04 15.80 -8.68
N LEU A 323 -12.77 16.47 -9.80
CA LEU A 323 -12.84 17.93 -9.82
C LEU A 323 -14.12 18.28 -9.08
N PRO A 324 -14.08 19.20 -8.10
CA PRO A 324 -15.28 19.61 -7.41
C PRO A 324 -16.31 19.84 -8.49
N ASP A 325 -17.52 19.29 -8.31
CA ASP A 325 -18.59 19.45 -9.29
C ASP A 325 -18.66 20.95 -9.55
N ILE A 326 -18.17 21.37 -10.72
CA ILE A 326 -18.22 22.76 -11.12
C ILE A 326 -19.71 23.03 -11.19
N LYS A 327 -20.26 23.72 -10.20
CA LYS A 327 -21.64 24.17 -10.26
C LYS A 327 -21.76 25.08 -11.48
N ILE A 328 -22.24 24.50 -12.56
CA ILE A 328 -22.53 25.29 -13.76
C ILE A 328 -23.88 25.93 -13.51
N ASP A 329 -23.83 27.21 -13.35
CA ASP A 329 -25.04 28.05 -13.30
C ASP A 329 -25.11 28.81 -14.62
N LEU A 330 -26.01 28.35 -15.51
CA LEU A 330 -26.26 29.01 -16.77
C LEU A 330 -27.19 30.20 -16.50
N ASP A 331 -26.82 31.36 -17.07
CA ASP A 331 -27.65 32.55 -17.10
C ASP A 331 -29.01 32.17 -17.75
N GLU A 332 -30.11 32.55 -17.14
CA GLU A 332 -31.50 32.27 -17.60
C GLU A 332 -31.72 32.63 -19.07
N LYS A 333 -31.04 33.66 -19.57
CA LYS A 333 -31.12 34.07 -20.99
C LYS A 333 -30.67 33.01 -21.99
N TYR A 334 -29.92 31.99 -21.56
CA TYR A 334 -29.48 30.86 -22.42
C TYR A 334 -30.40 29.63 -22.30
N LEU A 335 -31.40 29.69 -21.43
CA LEU A 335 -32.34 28.59 -21.21
C LEU A 335 -33.54 28.67 -22.17
N ASN A 336 -33.98 27.52 -22.64
CA ASN A 336 -35.15 27.33 -23.47
C ASN A 336 -35.15 28.09 -24.82
N ILE A 337 -33.98 28.51 -25.29
CA ILE A 337 -33.79 29.12 -26.60
C ILE A 337 -32.96 28.24 -27.52
N GLU A 338 -33.08 28.47 -28.84
CA GLU A 338 -32.28 27.79 -29.86
C GLU A 338 -30.91 28.46 -29.97
N LEU A 339 -29.87 27.79 -29.45
CA LEU A 339 -28.47 28.25 -29.54
C LEU A 339 -27.79 27.60 -30.75
N THR A 340 -27.09 28.38 -31.53
CA THR A 340 -26.16 27.91 -32.56
C THR A 340 -24.92 27.29 -31.97
N LYS A 341 -24.11 26.62 -32.77
CA LYS A 341 -22.83 26.07 -32.31
C LYS A 341 -21.89 27.15 -31.78
N ASP A 342 -21.81 28.30 -32.48
CA ASP A 342 -20.92 29.40 -32.14
C ASP A 342 -21.33 30.01 -30.81
N GLU A 343 -22.63 30.22 -30.58
CA GLU A 343 -23.15 30.71 -29.29
C GLU A 343 -22.86 29.75 -28.14
N VAL A 344 -22.92 28.45 -28.38
CA VAL A 344 -22.53 27.44 -27.38
C VAL A 344 -21.02 27.51 -27.09
N GLU A 345 -20.19 27.71 -28.10
CA GLU A 345 -18.74 27.89 -27.94
C GLU A 345 -18.42 29.17 -27.15
N GLU A 346 -19.13 30.27 -27.37
CA GLU A 346 -19.02 31.49 -26.54
C GLU A 346 -19.38 31.26 -25.07
N ILE A 347 -20.46 30.49 -24.81
CA ILE A 347 -20.83 30.10 -23.44
C ILE A 347 -19.72 29.29 -22.77
N ILE A 348 -19.11 28.33 -23.50
CA ILE A 348 -18.00 27.51 -23.00
C ILE A 348 -16.80 28.41 -22.60
N VAL A 349 -16.48 29.41 -23.43
CA VAL A 349 -15.42 30.38 -23.16
C VAL A 349 -15.77 31.23 -21.93
N LYS A 350 -16.99 31.76 -21.88
CA LYS A 350 -17.46 32.60 -20.75
C LYS A 350 -17.45 31.84 -19.41
N LEU A 351 -17.81 30.56 -19.42
CA LEU A 351 -17.76 29.69 -18.25
C LEU A 351 -16.35 29.18 -17.95
N ASN A 352 -15.35 29.52 -18.79
CA ASN A 352 -13.96 29.10 -18.71
C ASN A 352 -13.80 27.56 -18.58
N LEU A 353 -14.62 26.80 -19.30
CA LEU A 353 -14.63 25.35 -19.23
C LEU A 353 -13.49 24.76 -20.07
N LYS A 354 -12.40 24.35 -19.42
CA LYS A 354 -11.20 23.82 -20.07
C LYS A 354 -10.98 22.35 -19.72
N ASN A 355 -10.39 21.62 -20.64
CA ASN A 355 -9.95 20.24 -20.44
C ASN A 355 -8.60 20.19 -19.70
N LYS A 356 -8.11 18.96 -19.40
CA LYS A 356 -6.81 18.75 -18.71
C LYS A 356 -5.60 19.32 -19.47
N LYS A 357 -5.74 19.65 -20.78
CA LYS A 357 -4.70 20.25 -21.61
C LYS A 357 -4.83 21.79 -21.70
N ASN A 358 -5.64 22.38 -20.82
CA ASN A 358 -5.95 23.83 -20.81
C ASN A 358 -6.61 24.38 -22.08
N GLN A 359 -7.24 23.49 -22.89
CA GLN A 359 -8.01 23.84 -24.07
C GLN A 359 -9.49 23.87 -23.72
N TYR A 360 -10.28 24.75 -24.34
CA TYR A 360 -11.73 24.78 -24.17
C TYR A 360 -12.36 23.45 -24.56
N VAL A 361 -13.37 23.02 -23.82
CA VAL A 361 -14.08 21.76 -24.09
C VAL A 361 -14.88 21.87 -25.40
N THR A 362 -15.07 20.76 -26.08
CA THR A 362 -15.92 20.71 -27.28
C THR A 362 -17.39 20.82 -26.91
N VAL A 363 -18.24 21.23 -27.86
CA VAL A 363 -19.71 21.29 -27.68
C VAL A 363 -20.29 19.95 -27.20
N THR A 364 -19.79 18.82 -27.73
CA THR A 364 -20.18 17.49 -27.28
C THR A 364 -19.86 17.27 -25.80
N LYS A 365 -18.66 17.66 -25.38
CA LYS A 365 -18.24 17.53 -23.99
C LYS A 365 -18.99 18.47 -23.06
N PHE A 366 -19.27 19.68 -23.51
CA PHE A 366 -20.11 20.64 -22.78
C PHE A 366 -21.52 20.08 -22.53
N ARG A 367 -22.13 19.48 -23.56
CA ARG A 367 -23.41 18.80 -23.41
C ARG A 367 -23.37 17.71 -22.33
N GLU A 368 -22.37 16.82 -22.36
CA GLU A 368 -22.17 15.79 -21.32
C GLU A 368 -22.04 16.39 -19.92
N ILE A 369 -21.36 17.53 -19.80
CA ILE A 369 -21.20 18.24 -18.54
C ILE A 369 -22.55 18.80 -18.07
N LEU A 370 -23.32 19.45 -18.93
CA LEU A 370 -24.65 19.96 -18.61
C LEU A 370 -25.62 18.86 -18.20
N GLU A 371 -25.60 17.72 -18.92
CA GLU A 371 -26.46 16.57 -18.63
C GLU A 371 -26.13 15.89 -17.29
N LYS A 372 -24.91 16.03 -16.79
CA LYS A 372 -24.53 15.58 -15.43
C LYS A 372 -25.04 16.51 -14.30
N HIS A 373 -25.38 17.72 -14.66
CA HIS A 373 -25.93 18.71 -13.74
C HIS A 373 -27.46 18.78 -13.87
N LYS A 374 -28.04 19.90 -13.46
CA LYS A 374 -29.49 20.13 -13.45
C LYS A 374 -30.12 20.40 -14.86
N TYR A 375 -29.33 20.26 -15.93
CA TYR A 375 -29.78 20.62 -17.26
C TYR A 375 -30.01 19.42 -18.17
N LYS A 376 -30.94 19.62 -19.14
CA LYS A 376 -31.21 18.72 -20.25
C LYS A 376 -30.89 19.45 -21.56
N VAL A 377 -30.16 18.80 -22.49
CA VAL A 377 -29.80 19.39 -23.78
C VAL A 377 -30.47 18.64 -24.91
N GLN A 378 -31.32 19.34 -25.65
CA GLN A 378 -31.95 18.80 -26.88
C GLN A 378 -31.24 19.37 -28.09
N THR A 379 -31.19 18.57 -29.17
CA THR A 379 -30.60 18.99 -30.44
C THR A 379 -31.69 19.05 -31.49
N LYS A 380 -31.84 20.20 -32.14
CA LYS A 380 -32.81 20.42 -33.19
C LYS A 380 -32.12 20.78 -34.51
N ARG A 381 -32.51 20.19 -35.60
CA ARG A 381 -31.97 20.48 -36.95
C ARG A 381 -33.00 21.20 -37.79
N LYS A 382 -32.60 22.30 -38.40
CA LYS A 382 -33.44 23.05 -39.36
C LYS A 382 -32.69 23.11 -40.69
N THR A 383 -33.44 23.06 -41.78
CA THR A 383 -32.92 23.24 -43.13
C THR A 383 -33.58 24.49 -43.72
N ALA A 384 -32.79 25.48 -44.08
CA ALA A 384 -33.22 26.69 -44.78
C ALA A 384 -32.24 26.93 -45.94
N ASN A 385 -32.73 27.26 -47.11
CA ASN A 385 -31.93 27.53 -48.30
C ASN A 385 -30.84 26.45 -48.55
N TYR A 386 -31.19 25.18 -48.44
CA TYR A 386 -30.30 24.01 -48.58
C TYR A 386 -29.19 23.91 -47.57
N VAL A 387 -29.14 24.79 -46.56
CA VAL A 387 -28.16 24.74 -45.46
C VAL A 387 -28.81 24.07 -44.22
N LYS A 388 -28.17 23.02 -43.73
CA LYS A 388 -28.59 22.32 -42.51
C LYS A 388 -27.88 22.95 -41.30
N THR A 389 -28.64 23.57 -40.43
CA THR A 389 -28.11 24.15 -39.16
C THR A 389 -28.58 23.33 -37.96
N THR A 390 -27.66 23.05 -37.04
CA THR A 390 -27.96 22.36 -35.78
C THR A 390 -28.04 23.37 -34.67
N TYR A 391 -29.13 23.33 -33.91
CA TYR A 391 -29.39 24.16 -32.74
C TYR A 391 -29.40 23.29 -31.48
N TYR A 392 -28.95 23.89 -30.37
CA TYR A 392 -28.95 23.30 -29.06
C TYR A 392 -29.94 24.04 -28.17
N ILE A 393 -30.81 23.31 -27.49
CA ILE A 393 -31.78 23.88 -26.55
C ILE A 393 -31.43 23.31 -25.17
N VAL A 394 -31.06 24.19 -24.24
CA VAL A 394 -30.77 23.85 -22.86
C VAL A 394 -31.98 24.17 -21.98
N SER A 395 -32.46 23.23 -21.22
CA SER A 395 -33.54 23.41 -20.24
C SER A 395 -33.12 22.84 -18.89
N GLU A 396 -33.70 23.34 -17.80
CA GLU A 396 -33.58 22.68 -16.51
C GLU A 396 -34.32 21.33 -16.52
N LYS A 397 -33.81 20.35 -15.72
CA LYS A 397 -34.46 19.03 -15.58
C LYS A 397 -35.67 19.10 -14.70
#